data_a5d80bfb95e459e1ba7cff5b32a2a50b
#
_entry.id   a5d80bfb95e459e1ba7cff5b32a2a50b
#
_cell.length_a   1.000
_cell.length_b   1.000
_cell.length_c   1.000
_cell.angle_alpha   90.00
_cell.angle_beta   90.00
_cell.angle_gamma   90.00
#
_symmetry.space_group_name_H-M   'P 1'
#
loop_
_entity.id
_entity.type
_entity.pdbx_description
1 polymer ?
#
loop_
_entity_poly.entity_id
_entity_poly.type
_entity_poly.pdbx_seq_one_letter_code
_entity_poly.pdbx_strand_id
1 'polypeptide(L)'
;MDRAVFYLRIFPGSEAEYDRRHAEIWPELVDEIRESGLRNFSGFRRGTDVWYYTEAGLDVATALAVHGPKPANQRWNRYFRDVIAQITDDSGELLWYDEVFHSGGPPLDGPFERALFGLVIDPDRADDYEALHANPWPDLMEAIEASGFRNYTGFRRGAHVVYYGEFYPDMTTVFAKMAAHEVNDRWGAAFEGIITTITDADGNLLAADEVYHQD
;
A
#
# COMPACT_ATOMS: atom_id res chain seq x y z
N MET A 1 11.31 -7.67 9.12
CA MET A 1 9.85 -7.61 9.28
C MET A 1 9.27 -7.90 7.91
N ASP A 2 8.32 -8.82 7.82
CA ASP A 2 7.63 -9.14 6.57
C ASP A 2 6.56 -8.09 6.31
N ARG A 3 6.35 -7.72 5.04
CA ARG A 3 5.39 -6.71 4.58
C ARG A 3 4.53 -7.29 3.49
N ALA A 4 3.27 -6.92 3.45
CA ALA A 4 2.39 -7.36 2.38
C ALA A 4 1.32 -6.32 2.05
N VAL A 5 0.87 -6.36 0.80
CA VAL A 5 -0.33 -5.68 0.35
C VAL A 5 -1.27 -6.71 -0.25
N PHE A 6 -2.54 -6.64 0.16
CA PHE A 6 -3.61 -7.32 -0.55
C PHE A 6 -4.70 -6.33 -0.97
N TYR A 7 -5.41 -6.70 -2.02
CA TYR A 7 -6.43 -5.87 -2.64
C TYR A 7 -7.82 -6.47 -2.42
N LEU A 8 -8.80 -5.60 -2.33
CA LEU A 8 -10.21 -5.96 -2.45
C LEU A 8 -10.97 -4.90 -3.26
N ARG A 9 -12.13 -5.28 -3.76
CA ARG A 9 -13.07 -4.37 -4.41
C ARG A 9 -14.38 -4.34 -3.64
N ILE A 10 -14.93 -3.14 -3.45
CA ILE A 10 -16.27 -2.95 -2.91
C ILE A 10 -17.30 -2.77 -4.03
N PHE A 11 -18.58 -2.99 -3.71
CA PHE A 11 -19.65 -2.70 -4.65
C PHE A 11 -19.75 -1.19 -4.93
N PRO A 12 -19.97 -0.77 -6.19
CA PRO A 12 -20.23 0.64 -6.50
C PRO A 12 -21.41 1.18 -5.69
N GLY A 13 -21.22 2.36 -5.09
CA GLY A 13 -22.20 2.99 -4.21
C GLY A 13 -22.09 2.58 -2.73
N SER A 14 -21.15 1.69 -2.38
CA SER A 14 -20.89 1.27 -1.00
C SER A 14 -19.75 2.06 -0.32
N GLU A 15 -19.15 3.04 -0.99
CA GLU A 15 -17.95 3.73 -0.55
C GLU A 15 -18.14 4.39 0.83
N ALA A 16 -19.20 5.17 0.99
CA ALA A 16 -19.51 5.85 2.25
C ALA A 16 -19.83 4.88 3.39
N GLU A 17 -20.50 3.75 3.10
CA GLU A 17 -20.80 2.73 4.08
C GLU A 17 -19.56 1.96 4.49
N TYR A 18 -18.64 1.70 3.55
CA TYR A 18 -17.34 1.10 3.81
C TYR A 18 -16.54 1.96 4.81
N ASP A 19 -16.41 3.26 4.51
CA ASP A 19 -15.67 4.20 5.36
C ASP A 19 -16.31 4.33 6.75
N ARG A 20 -17.64 4.47 6.81
CA ARG A 20 -18.37 4.55 8.08
C ARG A 20 -18.12 3.32 8.96
N ARG A 21 -18.20 2.09 8.40
CA ARG A 21 -17.95 0.87 9.15
C ARG A 21 -16.53 0.81 9.70
N HIS A 22 -15.53 1.28 8.97
CA HIS A 22 -14.15 1.34 9.44
C HIS A 22 -13.93 2.41 10.51
N ALA A 23 -14.60 3.56 10.41
CA ALA A 23 -14.58 4.57 11.46
C ALA A 23 -15.21 4.07 12.78
N GLU A 24 -16.10 3.08 12.73
CA GLU A 24 -16.78 2.46 13.87
C GLU A 24 -16.23 1.05 14.17
N ILE A 25 -14.95 0.79 13.90
CA ILE A 25 -14.34 -0.53 14.12
C ILE A 25 -14.46 -0.98 15.58
N TRP A 26 -14.71 -2.27 15.76
CA TRP A 26 -14.92 -2.83 17.09
C TRP A 26 -13.61 -3.00 17.86
N PRO A 27 -13.52 -2.56 19.13
CA PRO A 27 -12.30 -2.71 19.94
C PRO A 27 -11.77 -4.14 19.99
N GLU A 28 -12.67 -5.14 20.12
CA GLU A 28 -12.27 -6.54 20.14
C GLU A 28 -11.67 -7.03 18.80
N LEU A 29 -12.02 -6.42 17.66
CA LEU A 29 -11.38 -6.74 16.39
C LEU A 29 -9.96 -6.16 16.34
N VAL A 30 -9.78 -4.94 16.83
CA VAL A 30 -8.47 -4.28 16.97
C VAL A 30 -7.54 -5.13 17.84
N ASP A 31 -8.05 -5.64 18.96
CA ASP A 31 -7.29 -6.53 19.85
C ASP A 31 -6.92 -7.85 19.14
N GLU A 32 -7.85 -8.46 18.42
CA GLU A 32 -7.62 -9.69 17.65
C GLU A 32 -6.55 -9.51 16.55
N ILE A 33 -6.56 -8.37 15.84
CA ILE A 33 -5.53 -8.03 14.83
C ILE A 33 -4.16 -7.99 15.51
N ARG A 34 -4.04 -7.22 16.60
CA ARG A 34 -2.80 -7.04 17.36
C ARG A 34 -2.25 -8.36 17.94
N GLU A 35 -3.13 -9.18 18.52
CA GLU A 35 -2.79 -10.50 19.05
C GLU A 35 -2.31 -11.48 17.98
N SER A 36 -2.76 -11.31 16.73
CA SER A 36 -2.34 -12.15 15.60
C SER A 36 -0.92 -11.81 15.11
N GLY A 37 -0.32 -10.74 15.64
CA GLY A 37 1.03 -10.32 15.28
C GLY A 37 1.08 -9.37 14.09
N LEU A 38 -0.08 -8.96 13.55
CA LEU A 38 -0.17 -7.92 12.54
C LEU A 38 0.14 -6.56 13.16
N ARG A 39 0.86 -5.72 12.40
CA ARG A 39 1.28 -4.37 12.79
C ARG A 39 1.14 -3.45 11.59
N ASN A 40 1.08 -2.15 11.86
CA ASN A 40 0.96 -1.11 10.83
C ASN A 40 -0.13 -1.47 9.80
N PHE A 41 -1.26 -2.00 10.32
CA PHE A 41 -2.36 -2.51 9.50
C PHE A 41 -3.19 -1.34 9.00
N SER A 42 -3.00 -0.97 7.74
CA SER A 42 -3.54 0.26 7.13
C SER A 42 -4.38 -0.07 5.91
N GLY A 43 -5.60 0.46 5.84
CA GLY A 43 -6.50 0.36 4.70
C GLY A 43 -6.57 1.67 3.93
N PHE A 44 -6.43 1.60 2.61
CA PHE A 44 -6.48 2.73 1.70
C PHE A 44 -7.49 2.50 0.61
N ARG A 45 -8.33 3.50 0.29
CA ARG A 45 -9.40 3.37 -0.70
C ARG A 45 -9.34 4.48 -1.75
N ARG A 46 -9.52 4.09 -3.02
CA ARG A 46 -9.74 5.00 -4.14
C ARG A 46 -10.92 4.52 -4.98
N GLY A 47 -12.03 5.24 -4.89
CA GLY A 47 -13.28 4.77 -5.51
C GLY A 47 -13.70 3.43 -4.90
N THR A 48 -13.88 2.41 -5.74
CA THR A 48 -14.25 1.06 -5.30
C THR A 48 -13.05 0.15 -5.00
N ASP A 49 -11.84 0.61 -5.27
CA ASP A 49 -10.61 -0.15 -5.08
C ASP A 49 -10.04 0.12 -3.68
N VAL A 50 -9.65 -0.95 -2.98
CA VAL A 50 -9.11 -0.88 -1.62
C VAL A 50 -7.86 -1.74 -1.52
N TRP A 51 -6.85 -1.22 -0.87
CA TRP A 51 -5.60 -1.92 -0.56
C TRP A 51 -5.37 -1.91 0.94
N TYR A 52 -4.96 -3.06 1.48
CA TYR A 52 -4.48 -3.16 2.85
C TYR A 52 -2.99 -3.42 2.84
N TYR A 53 -2.24 -2.53 3.48
CA TYR A 53 -0.86 -2.72 3.83
C TYR A 53 -0.76 -3.26 5.25
N THR A 54 0.15 -4.18 5.51
CA THR A 54 0.43 -4.67 6.87
C THR A 54 1.84 -5.22 6.98
N GLU A 55 2.29 -5.30 8.23
CA GLU A 55 3.58 -5.87 8.62
C GLU A 55 3.39 -6.98 9.65
N ALA A 56 4.34 -7.92 9.70
CA ALA A 56 4.40 -8.94 10.73
C ALA A 56 5.85 -9.27 11.12
N GLY A 57 6.05 -9.69 12.38
CA GLY A 57 7.37 -10.06 12.88
C GLY A 57 7.93 -11.35 12.27
N LEU A 58 7.05 -12.26 11.84
CA LEU A 58 7.38 -13.48 11.11
C LEU A 58 6.96 -13.33 9.65
N ASP A 59 5.83 -13.92 9.26
CA ASP A 59 5.27 -13.74 7.94
C ASP A 59 3.80 -13.32 8.05
N VAL A 60 3.36 -12.42 7.14
CA VAL A 60 2.02 -11.85 7.13
C VAL A 60 0.96 -12.92 6.85
N ALA A 61 1.24 -13.88 5.98
CA ALA A 61 0.28 -14.92 5.64
C ALA A 61 -0.04 -15.79 6.87
N THR A 62 0.99 -16.16 7.67
CA THR A 62 0.79 -16.86 8.95
C THR A 62 0.01 -16.01 9.95
N ALA A 63 0.32 -14.71 10.09
CA ALA A 63 -0.41 -13.82 10.99
C ALA A 63 -1.89 -13.69 10.60
N LEU A 64 -2.20 -13.58 9.30
CA LEU A 64 -3.57 -13.58 8.78
C LEU A 64 -4.26 -14.92 8.97
N ALA A 65 -3.56 -16.04 8.83
CA ALA A 65 -4.12 -17.37 9.11
C ALA A 65 -4.49 -17.54 10.59
N VAL A 66 -3.74 -16.93 11.51
CA VAL A 66 -4.07 -16.86 12.95
C VAL A 66 -5.26 -15.94 13.19
N HIS A 67 -5.33 -14.79 12.49
CA HIS A 67 -6.41 -13.81 12.60
C HIS A 67 -7.75 -14.34 12.03
N GLY A 68 -7.69 -15.01 10.89
CA GLY A 68 -8.87 -15.43 10.12
C GLY A 68 -9.99 -16.12 10.93
N PRO A 69 -9.71 -17.14 11.76
CA PRO A 69 -10.72 -17.85 12.54
C PRO A 69 -11.20 -17.13 13.81
N LYS A 70 -10.62 -15.98 14.18
CA LYS A 70 -10.99 -15.29 15.42
C LYS A 70 -12.44 -14.77 15.38
N PRO A 71 -13.16 -14.78 16.52
CA PRO A 71 -14.60 -14.51 16.56
C PRO A 71 -15.01 -13.11 16.07
N ALA A 72 -14.28 -12.06 16.44
CA ALA A 72 -14.59 -10.70 16.00
C ALA A 72 -14.34 -10.55 14.51
N ASN A 73 -13.23 -11.12 13.99
CA ASN A 73 -12.95 -11.13 12.55
C ASN A 73 -14.04 -11.87 11.76
N GLN A 74 -14.51 -13.02 12.25
CA GLN A 74 -15.61 -13.76 11.60
C GLN A 74 -16.94 -12.97 11.58
N ARG A 75 -17.23 -12.20 12.64
CA ARG A 75 -18.37 -11.28 12.66
C ARG A 75 -18.19 -10.12 11.71
N TRP A 76 -16.97 -9.55 11.66
CA TRP A 76 -16.59 -8.45 10.76
C TRP A 76 -16.73 -8.85 9.30
N ASN A 77 -16.23 -10.00 8.91
CA ASN A 77 -16.37 -10.52 7.56
C ASN A 77 -17.85 -10.73 7.16
N ARG A 78 -18.70 -11.18 8.10
CA ARG A 78 -20.15 -11.26 7.84
C ARG A 78 -20.80 -9.88 7.71
N TYR A 79 -20.38 -8.92 8.52
CA TYR A 79 -20.87 -7.55 8.50
C TYR A 79 -20.55 -6.83 7.18
N PHE A 80 -19.45 -7.21 6.50
CA PHE A 80 -19.03 -6.61 5.23
C PHE A 80 -19.50 -7.35 3.97
N ARG A 81 -20.28 -8.42 4.07
CA ARG A 81 -20.69 -9.22 2.91
C ARG A 81 -21.49 -8.46 1.86
N ASP A 82 -22.25 -7.46 2.27
CA ASP A 82 -23.06 -6.60 1.41
C ASP A 82 -22.28 -5.41 0.83
N VAL A 83 -21.03 -5.24 1.24
CA VAL A 83 -20.16 -4.14 0.83
C VAL A 83 -19.00 -4.62 -0.03
N ILE A 84 -18.38 -5.76 0.32
CA ILE A 84 -17.23 -6.30 -0.42
C ILE A 84 -17.71 -7.11 -1.61
N ALA A 85 -17.29 -6.69 -2.81
CA ALA A 85 -17.60 -7.38 -4.07
C ALA A 85 -16.60 -8.50 -4.39
N GLN A 86 -15.32 -8.30 -4.04
CA GLN A 86 -14.23 -9.25 -4.29
C GLN A 86 -13.08 -9.02 -3.32
N ILE A 87 -12.50 -10.09 -2.80
CA ILE A 87 -11.29 -10.07 -1.96
C ILE A 87 -10.35 -11.24 -2.29
N THR A 88 -10.86 -12.27 -2.94
CA THR A 88 -10.10 -13.46 -3.35
C THR A 88 -10.19 -13.66 -4.86
N ASP A 89 -9.27 -14.43 -5.40
CA ASP A 89 -9.35 -14.97 -6.74
C ASP A 89 -10.26 -16.23 -6.80
N ASP A 90 -10.31 -16.87 -7.96
CA ASP A 90 -11.13 -18.06 -8.21
C ASP A 90 -10.65 -19.29 -7.41
N SER A 91 -9.43 -19.29 -6.90
CA SER A 91 -8.90 -20.35 -6.02
C SER A 91 -9.25 -20.14 -4.55
N GLY A 92 -9.76 -18.95 -4.19
CA GLY A 92 -10.03 -18.54 -2.82
C GLY A 92 -8.85 -17.88 -2.10
N GLU A 93 -7.74 -17.62 -2.81
CA GLU A 93 -6.58 -16.92 -2.28
C GLU A 93 -6.82 -15.40 -2.31
N LEU A 94 -6.29 -14.69 -1.31
CA LEU A 94 -6.33 -13.22 -1.28
C LEU A 94 -5.64 -12.65 -2.53
N LEU A 95 -6.12 -11.49 -2.97
CA LEU A 95 -5.55 -10.80 -4.13
C LEU A 95 -4.25 -10.08 -3.74
N TRP A 96 -3.19 -10.88 -3.54
CA TRP A 96 -1.88 -10.39 -3.14
C TRP A 96 -1.20 -9.56 -4.22
N TYR A 97 -0.39 -8.59 -3.77
CA TYR A 97 0.62 -7.89 -4.54
C TYR A 97 2.00 -8.35 -4.08
N ASP A 98 2.91 -8.57 -5.01
CA ASP A 98 4.29 -8.98 -4.72
C ASP A 98 5.15 -7.76 -4.42
N GLU A 99 5.96 -7.79 -3.34
CA GLU A 99 6.93 -6.73 -3.04
C GLU A 99 8.01 -6.69 -4.13
N VAL A 100 8.20 -5.52 -4.75
CA VAL A 100 9.19 -5.30 -5.82
C VAL A 100 10.29 -4.32 -5.41
N PHE A 101 10.06 -3.54 -4.36
CA PHE A 101 11.00 -2.52 -3.87
C PHE A 101 10.75 -2.22 -2.40
N HIS A 102 11.83 -1.97 -1.65
CA HIS A 102 11.74 -1.45 -0.28
C HIS A 102 12.91 -0.54 0.07
N SER A 103 12.60 0.62 0.67
CA SER A 103 13.54 1.52 1.34
C SER A 103 13.05 1.80 2.76
N GLY A 104 13.77 1.24 3.76
CA GLY A 104 13.39 1.40 5.17
C GLY A 104 13.74 2.77 5.71
N GLY A 105 15.02 3.11 5.64
CA GLY A 105 15.59 4.28 6.28
C GLY A 105 15.47 4.25 7.83
N PRO A 106 16.23 5.08 8.55
CA PRO A 106 16.03 5.24 9.98
C PRO A 106 14.70 5.97 10.25
N PRO A 107 14.01 5.68 11.38
CA PRO A 107 12.87 6.47 11.80
C PRO A 107 13.27 7.92 12.00
N LEU A 108 12.36 8.84 11.71
CA LEU A 108 12.51 10.26 11.99
C LEU A 108 11.55 10.64 13.12
N ASP A 109 12.00 11.58 13.97
CA ASP A 109 11.16 12.15 15.00
C ASP A 109 10.20 13.20 14.38
N GLY A 110 8.97 13.22 14.85
CA GLY A 110 7.97 14.21 14.48
C GLY A 110 6.77 13.62 13.74
N PRO A 111 5.84 14.47 13.30
CA PRO A 111 4.66 14.04 12.57
C PRO A 111 5.05 13.51 11.19
N PHE A 112 4.28 12.55 10.71
CA PHE A 112 4.39 12.01 9.37
C PHE A 112 3.02 11.66 8.80
N GLU A 113 2.96 11.53 7.51
CA GLU A 113 1.78 11.08 6.77
C GLU A 113 2.03 9.67 6.23
N ARG A 114 1.07 8.77 6.43
CA ARG A 114 1.01 7.50 5.69
C ARG A 114 0.24 7.73 4.41
N ALA A 115 0.75 7.24 3.32
CA ALA A 115 0.02 7.30 2.06
C ALA A 115 0.26 6.05 1.21
N LEU A 116 -0.73 5.75 0.39
CA LEU A 116 -0.64 4.76 -0.66
C LEU A 116 -1.07 5.41 -1.99
N PHE A 117 -0.27 5.23 -3.02
CA PHE A 117 -0.61 5.67 -4.37
C PHE A 117 -0.29 4.60 -5.39
N GLY A 118 -1.00 4.63 -6.51
CA GLY A 118 -0.87 3.65 -7.57
C GLY A 118 -0.23 4.19 -8.83
N LEU A 119 0.20 3.26 -9.68
CA LEU A 119 0.55 3.51 -11.07
C LEU A 119 0.23 2.26 -11.91
N VAL A 120 0.20 2.43 -13.21
CA VAL A 120 0.03 1.32 -14.17
C VAL A 120 1.25 1.26 -15.06
N ILE A 121 1.76 0.06 -15.28
CA ILE A 121 2.86 -0.22 -16.20
C ILE A 121 2.36 -0.92 -17.47
N ASP A 122 3.16 -0.87 -18.52
CA ASP A 122 2.97 -1.74 -19.67
C ASP A 122 3.19 -3.21 -19.23
N PRO A 123 2.20 -4.10 -19.36
CA PRO A 123 2.34 -5.49 -18.94
C PRO A 123 3.47 -6.24 -19.66
N ASP A 124 3.82 -5.84 -20.89
CA ASP A 124 4.90 -6.45 -21.68
C ASP A 124 6.30 -5.97 -21.20
N ARG A 125 6.34 -4.97 -20.32
CA ARG A 125 7.56 -4.39 -19.74
C ARG A 125 7.68 -4.63 -18.22
N ALA A 126 6.91 -5.57 -17.67
CA ALA A 126 6.91 -5.88 -16.24
C ALA A 126 8.28 -6.34 -15.73
N ASP A 127 8.98 -7.16 -16.50
CA ASP A 127 10.33 -7.64 -16.14
C ASP A 127 11.36 -6.49 -16.13
N ASP A 128 11.24 -5.52 -17.03
CA ASP A 128 12.11 -4.34 -17.04
C ASP A 128 11.86 -3.45 -15.80
N TYR A 129 10.58 -3.30 -15.43
CA TYR A 129 10.19 -2.58 -14.22
C TYR A 129 10.82 -3.21 -12.97
N GLU A 130 10.72 -4.53 -12.82
CA GLU A 130 11.29 -5.24 -11.67
C GLU A 130 12.83 -5.21 -11.68
N ALA A 131 13.46 -5.35 -12.85
CA ALA A 131 14.92 -5.29 -12.97
C ALA A 131 15.50 -3.95 -12.50
N LEU A 132 14.82 -2.83 -12.79
CA LEU A 132 15.21 -1.51 -12.30
C LEU A 132 15.10 -1.44 -10.76
N HIS A 133 14.02 -1.94 -10.19
CA HIS A 133 13.78 -1.90 -8.75
C HIS A 133 14.63 -2.92 -7.95
N ALA A 134 15.07 -4.00 -8.57
CA ALA A 134 15.96 -4.98 -7.94
C ALA A 134 17.36 -4.40 -7.64
N ASN A 135 17.79 -3.38 -8.39
CA ASN A 135 19.11 -2.76 -8.26
C ASN A 135 19.01 -1.22 -8.34
N PRO A 136 18.34 -0.57 -7.39
CA PRO A 136 18.24 0.89 -7.38
C PRO A 136 19.60 1.53 -7.20
N TRP A 137 19.80 2.68 -7.84
CA TRP A 137 21.08 3.38 -7.79
C TRP A 137 21.38 3.88 -6.37
N PRO A 138 22.65 3.82 -5.90
CA PRO A 138 22.99 4.27 -4.55
C PRO A 138 22.63 5.74 -4.28
N ASP A 139 22.85 6.64 -5.23
CA ASP A 139 22.52 8.06 -5.12
C ASP A 139 20.99 8.30 -5.10
N LEU A 140 20.19 7.42 -5.73
CA LEU A 140 18.74 7.42 -5.61
C LEU A 140 18.30 7.06 -4.18
N MET A 141 18.90 6.01 -3.61
CA MET A 141 18.57 5.60 -2.23
C MET A 141 18.92 6.68 -1.22
N GLU A 142 20.09 7.35 -1.38
CA GLU A 142 20.47 8.50 -0.56
C GLU A 142 19.47 9.66 -0.70
N ALA A 143 19.00 9.96 -1.93
CA ALA A 143 18.01 11.02 -2.17
C ALA A 143 16.65 10.68 -1.55
N ILE A 144 16.18 9.44 -1.64
CA ILE A 144 14.96 8.96 -1.00
C ILE A 144 15.02 9.18 0.52
N GLU A 145 16.10 8.73 1.18
CA GLU A 145 16.26 8.91 2.61
C GLU A 145 16.38 10.39 3.02
N ALA A 146 17.17 11.19 2.29
CA ALA A 146 17.35 12.61 2.56
C ALA A 146 16.07 13.43 2.37
N SER A 147 15.19 13.01 1.45
CA SER A 147 13.92 13.67 1.19
C SER A 147 12.87 13.42 2.30
N GLY A 148 13.02 12.37 3.09
CA GLY A 148 12.10 12.06 4.20
C GLY A 148 11.15 10.91 3.92
N PHE A 149 11.39 10.09 2.89
CA PHE A 149 10.70 8.81 2.72
C PHE A 149 11.16 7.82 3.80
N ARG A 150 10.20 7.10 4.36
CA ARG A 150 10.44 5.98 5.29
C ARG A 150 9.47 4.86 4.97
N ASN A 151 9.90 3.64 5.25
CA ASN A 151 9.08 2.44 5.02
C ASN A 151 8.45 2.44 3.61
N TYR A 152 9.20 2.98 2.64
CA TYR A 152 8.73 3.22 1.28
C TYR A 152 8.85 1.93 0.46
N THR A 153 7.69 1.32 0.18
CA THR A 153 7.63 -0.03 -0.37
C THR A 153 6.71 -0.08 -1.58
N GLY A 154 7.21 -0.63 -2.69
CA GLY A 154 6.47 -0.86 -3.91
C GLY A 154 5.99 -2.31 -4.00
N PHE A 155 4.74 -2.49 -4.41
CA PHE A 155 4.10 -3.78 -4.60
C PHE A 155 3.43 -3.86 -5.96
N ARG A 156 3.49 -5.00 -6.64
CA ARG A 156 2.94 -5.19 -8.00
C ARG A 156 2.01 -6.40 -8.08
N ARG A 157 0.93 -6.24 -8.84
CA ARG A 157 0.05 -7.31 -9.28
C ARG A 157 -0.32 -7.09 -10.76
N GLY A 158 0.20 -7.91 -11.64
CA GLY A 158 0.02 -7.72 -13.08
C GLY A 158 0.59 -6.37 -13.53
N ALA A 159 -0.20 -5.55 -14.21
CA ALA A 159 0.18 -4.19 -14.63
C ALA A 159 0.01 -3.13 -13.54
N HIS A 160 -0.62 -3.45 -12.42
CA HIS A 160 -0.89 -2.50 -11.36
C HIS A 160 0.22 -2.53 -10.30
N VAL A 161 0.72 -1.35 -9.96
CA VAL A 161 1.70 -1.15 -8.90
C VAL A 161 1.13 -0.19 -7.88
N VAL A 162 1.39 -0.43 -6.61
CA VAL A 162 1.09 0.50 -5.52
C VAL A 162 2.32 0.71 -4.67
N TYR A 163 2.49 1.93 -4.18
CA TYR A 163 3.52 2.30 -3.22
C TYR A 163 2.87 2.70 -1.92
N TYR A 164 3.25 2.04 -0.84
CA TYR A 164 3.03 2.50 0.51
C TYR A 164 4.25 3.26 0.99
N GLY A 165 4.06 4.31 1.78
CA GLY A 165 5.16 5.03 2.40
C GLY A 165 4.73 5.86 3.60
N GLU A 166 5.72 6.14 4.46
CA GLU A 166 5.65 7.11 5.55
C GLU A 166 6.47 8.34 5.13
N PHE A 167 5.83 9.51 5.13
CA PHE A 167 6.37 10.75 4.57
C PHE A 167 6.55 11.80 5.67
N TYR A 168 7.79 12.23 5.91
CA TYR A 168 8.14 13.18 6.98
C TYR A 168 8.48 14.58 6.43
N PRO A 169 7.65 15.63 6.72
CA PRO A 169 6.44 15.61 7.55
C PRO A 169 5.16 15.15 6.82
N ASP A 170 5.11 15.27 5.49
CA ASP A 170 3.98 14.96 4.62
C ASP A 170 4.43 14.61 3.21
N MET A 171 3.58 13.93 2.46
CA MET A 171 3.87 13.44 1.11
C MET A 171 4.22 14.59 0.15
N THR A 172 3.49 15.70 0.19
CA THR A 172 3.73 16.85 -0.71
C THR A 172 5.13 17.44 -0.51
N THR A 173 5.52 17.63 0.76
CA THR A 173 6.87 18.15 1.12
C THR A 173 7.97 17.18 0.68
N VAL A 174 7.78 15.89 0.91
CA VAL A 174 8.77 14.85 0.58
C VAL A 174 8.96 14.74 -0.93
N PHE A 175 7.87 14.72 -1.71
CA PHE A 175 7.96 14.70 -3.17
C PHE A 175 8.60 15.96 -3.74
N ALA A 176 8.31 17.14 -3.16
CA ALA A 176 8.96 18.38 -3.58
C ALA A 176 10.48 18.37 -3.32
N LYS A 177 10.93 17.82 -2.19
CA LYS A 177 12.37 17.62 -1.92
C LYS A 177 12.97 16.62 -2.89
N MET A 178 12.32 15.48 -3.13
CA MET A 178 12.79 14.46 -4.06
C MET A 178 12.96 15.01 -5.49
N ALA A 179 12.02 15.82 -5.95
CA ALA A 179 12.07 16.47 -7.26
C ALA A 179 13.25 17.45 -7.44
N ALA A 180 13.88 17.90 -6.34
CA ALA A 180 15.06 18.75 -6.40
C ALA A 180 16.38 17.98 -6.63
N HIS A 181 16.35 16.65 -6.58
CA HIS A 181 17.53 15.81 -6.84
C HIS A 181 17.60 15.41 -8.32
N GLU A 182 18.73 15.69 -8.98
CA GLU A 182 18.94 15.31 -10.39
C GLU A 182 18.80 13.80 -10.65
N VAL A 183 19.06 12.96 -9.65
CA VAL A 183 18.86 11.51 -9.75
C VAL A 183 17.40 11.15 -9.94
N ASN A 184 16.47 11.94 -9.44
CA ASN A 184 15.02 11.72 -9.62
C ASN A 184 14.62 11.83 -11.10
N ASP A 185 15.14 12.82 -11.82
CA ASP A 185 14.87 12.99 -13.25
C ASP A 185 15.45 11.83 -14.06
N ARG A 186 16.68 11.41 -13.74
CA ARG A 186 17.31 10.25 -14.37
C ARG A 186 16.54 8.96 -14.09
N TRP A 187 16.06 8.79 -12.86
CA TRP A 187 15.25 7.65 -12.46
C TRP A 187 13.91 7.63 -13.20
N GLY A 188 13.22 8.77 -13.28
CA GLY A 188 12.00 8.91 -14.07
C GLY A 188 12.22 8.57 -15.55
N ALA A 189 13.30 9.04 -16.15
CA ALA A 189 13.64 8.75 -17.54
C ALA A 189 13.91 7.25 -17.80
N ALA A 190 14.40 6.49 -16.81
CA ALA A 190 14.60 5.05 -16.95
C ALA A 190 13.27 4.27 -17.10
N PHE A 191 12.14 4.85 -16.69
CA PHE A 191 10.80 4.26 -16.83
C PHE A 191 10.03 4.76 -18.06
N GLU A 192 10.67 5.52 -18.94
CA GLU A 192 10.00 5.96 -20.18
C GLU A 192 9.56 4.75 -21.01
N GLY A 193 8.28 4.72 -21.38
CA GLY A 193 7.65 3.59 -22.05
C GLY A 193 7.39 2.35 -21.18
N ILE A 194 7.72 2.38 -19.88
CA ILE A 194 7.37 1.34 -18.92
C ILE A 194 6.15 1.77 -18.10
N ILE A 195 6.18 2.96 -17.49
CA ILE A 195 5.02 3.49 -16.75
C ILE A 195 4.08 4.15 -17.77
N THR A 196 2.83 3.68 -17.79
CA THR A 196 1.80 4.17 -18.73
C THR A 196 0.85 5.15 -18.07
N THR A 197 0.63 5.04 -16.76
CA THR A 197 -0.29 5.91 -16.03
C THR A 197 0.19 6.07 -14.58
N ILE A 198 0.28 7.31 -14.10
CA ILE A 198 0.61 7.64 -12.72
C ILE A 198 -0.34 8.71 -12.15
N THR A 199 -1.07 9.39 -13.02
CA THR A 199 -2.04 10.43 -12.67
C THR A 199 -3.43 10.10 -13.20
N ASP A 200 -4.46 10.70 -12.60
CA ASP A 200 -5.81 10.69 -13.13
C ASP A 200 -5.98 11.69 -14.30
N ALA A 201 -7.22 11.83 -14.79
CA ALA A 201 -7.54 12.74 -15.91
C ALA A 201 -7.31 14.22 -15.58
N ASP A 202 -7.32 14.58 -14.30
CA ASP A 202 -7.09 15.94 -13.81
C ASP A 202 -5.59 16.21 -13.50
N GLY A 203 -4.72 15.21 -13.70
CA GLY A 203 -3.28 15.29 -13.46
C GLY A 203 -2.87 15.05 -12.01
N ASN A 204 -3.77 14.61 -11.14
CA ASN A 204 -3.45 14.29 -9.76
C ASN A 204 -2.90 12.88 -9.65
N LEU A 205 -1.95 12.68 -8.73
CA LEU A 205 -1.42 11.34 -8.40
C LEU A 205 -2.57 10.38 -8.08
N LEU A 206 -2.44 9.11 -8.48
CA LEU A 206 -3.42 8.06 -8.17
C LEU A 206 -3.35 7.67 -6.68
N ALA A 207 -3.48 8.65 -5.79
CA ALA A 207 -3.47 8.46 -4.35
C ALA A 207 -4.79 7.84 -3.87
N ALA A 208 -4.70 7.05 -2.81
CA ALA A 208 -5.83 6.47 -2.10
C ALA A 208 -5.93 7.08 -0.70
N ASP A 209 -7.16 7.32 -0.24
CA ASP A 209 -7.43 7.88 1.08
C ASP A 209 -7.25 6.81 2.16
N GLU A 210 -6.55 7.13 3.25
CA GLU A 210 -6.46 6.25 4.42
C GLU A 210 -7.84 6.17 5.10
N VAL A 211 -8.43 4.98 5.13
CA VAL A 211 -9.75 4.74 5.75
C VAL A 211 -9.64 4.01 7.08
N TYR A 212 -8.50 3.42 7.36
CA TYR A 212 -8.22 2.70 8.61
C TYR A 212 -6.72 2.60 8.86
N HIS A 213 -6.33 2.74 10.14
CA HIS A 213 -4.97 2.43 10.59
C HIS A 213 -4.96 1.88 12.01
N GLN A 214 -4.03 0.95 12.24
CA GLN A 214 -3.69 0.39 13.54
C GLN A 214 -2.20 0.05 13.59
N ASP A 215 -1.52 0.47 14.66
CA ASP A 215 -0.13 0.13 15.00
C ASP A 215 0.04 -1.32 15.44
#